data_c3109465ce331bc6814e3ef390ac2fc2
#
_entry.id   c3109465ce331bc6814e3ef390ac2fc2
#
_cell.length_a   1.000
_cell.length_b   1.000
_cell.length_c   1.000
_cell.angle_alpha   90.00
_cell.angle_beta   90.00
_cell.angle_gamma   90.00
#
_symmetry.space_group_name_H-M   'P 1'
#
loop_
_entity.id
_entity.type
_entity.pdbx_description
1 polymer ?
#
loop_
_entity_poly.entity_id
_entity_poly.type
_entity_poly.pdbx_seq_one_letter_code
_entity_poly.pdbx_strand_id
1 'polypeptide(L)'
;MRRRAVIVRRPTEYDELMDRYSTRGQVEFVLRSRGRSLEAVERAHESHVAALARVRAGIPEGWASADVSRESLSRFLFAPEDVIVVVGPDGLVANVAKYAGDQVVVGVNSVPQSNAGVLVRCTPDQG
;
A
#
# COMPACT_ATOMS: atom_id res chain seq x y z
N MET A 1 -13.18 20.41 -12.47
CA MET A 1 -12.73 20.10 -11.11
C MET A 1 -11.64 19.03 -11.18
N ARG A 2 -10.53 19.25 -10.50
CA ARG A 2 -9.40 18.33 -10.55
C ARG A 2 -9.65 17.14 -9.62
N ARG A 3 -9.52 15.94 -10.15
CA ARG A 3 -9.58 14.75 -9.32
C ARG A 3 -8.24 14.52 -8.61
N ARG A 4 -8.30 13.77 -7.54
CA ARG A 4 -7.11 13.43 -6.76
C ARG A 4 -7.06 11.92 -6.55
N ALA A 5 -5.90 11.33 -6.76
CA ALA A 5 -5.64 9.94 -6.42
C ALA A 5 -4.99 9.92 -5.05
N VAL A 6 -5.58 9.21 -4.11
CA VAL A 6 -5.01 9.05 -2.77
C VAL A 6 -4.48 7.64 -2.66
N ILE A 7 -3.16 7.52 -2.55
CA ILE A 7 -2.50 6.22 -2.47
C ILE A 7 -2.32 5.88 -1.00
N VAL A 8 -2.98 4.82 -0.57
CA VAL A 8 -2.89 4.35 0.81
C VAL A 8 -1.98 3.13 0.84
N ARG A 9 -0.98 3.17 1.68
CA ARG A 9 -0.03 2.08 1.83
C ARG A 9 0.39 1.93 3.28
N ARG A 10 0.96 0.80 3.60
CA ARG A 10 1.58 0.60 4.90
C ARG A 10 3.03 0.17 4.69
N PRO A 11 3.91 0.39 5.68
CA PRO A 11 5.29 -0.05 5.57
C PRO A 11 5.36 -1.55 5.31
N THR A 12 6.35 -1.98 4.52
CA THR A 12 6.63 -3.40 4.35
C THR A 12 7.32 -3.93 5.60
N GLU A 13 7.38 -5.24 5.72
CA GLU A 13 8.15 -5.85 6.81
C GLU A 13 9.60 -5.39 6.77
N TYR A 14 10.16 -5.27 5.57
CA TYR A 14 11.53 -4.78 5.41
C TYR A 14 11.69 -3.36 5.97
N ASP A 15 10.75 -2.47 5.65
CA ASP A 15 10.76 -1.10 6.17
C ASP A 15 10.74 -1.09 7.69
N GLU A 16 9.87 -1.89 8.28
CA GLU A 16 9.71 -1.94 9.74
C GLU A 16 10.96 -2.50 10.41
N LEU A 17 11.57 -3.53 9.82
CA LEU A 17 12.78 -4.12 10.36
C LEU A 17 13.97 -3.17 10.27
N MET A 18 14.10 -2.46 9.14
CA MET A 18 15.18 -1.49 8.97
C MET A 18 15.03 -0.32 9.93
N ASP A 19 13.81 0.10 10.18
CA ASP A 19 13.54 1.16 11.14
C ASP A 19 13.92 0.73 12.56
N ARG A 20 13.65 -0.51 12.91
CA ARG A 20 13.93 -1.03 14.26
C ARG A 20 15.40 -1.35 14.48
N TYR A 21 16.06 -1.94 13.51
CA TYR A 21 17.44 -2.46 13.68
C TYR A 21 18.51 -1.64 12.98
N SER A 22 18.13 -0.70 12.16
CA SER A 22 18.97 0.32 11.53
C SER A 22 19.94 -0.18 10.45
N THR A 23 20.39 -1.43 10.49
CA THR A 23 21.32 -1.94 9.48
C THR A 23 20.80 -3.24 8.87
N ARG A 24 21.17 -3.47 7.61
CA ARG A 24 20.80 -4.68 6.89
C ARG A 24 21.38 -5.93 7.57
N GLY A 25 22.60 -5.83 8.09
CA GLY A 25 23.24 -6.96 8.79
C GLY A 25 22.49 -7.34 10.06
N GLN A 26 22.01 -6.37 10.81
CA GLN A 26 21.21 -6.63 12.00
C GLN A 26 19.89 -7.31 11.64
N VAL A 27 19.22 -6.82 10.60
CA VAL A 27 17.97 -7.40 10.12
C VAL A 27 18.19 -8.86 9.71
N GLU A 28 19.26 -9.12 8.96
CA GLU A 28 19.57 -10.48 8.53
C GLU A 28 19.78 -11.41 9.73
N PHE A 29 20.53 -10.95 10.71
CA PHE A 29 20.79 -11.72 11.92
C PHE A 29 19.50 -12.08 12.65
N VAL A 30 18.61 -11.10 12.84
CA VAL A 30 17.36 -11.30 13.53
C VAL A 30 16.46 -12.30 12.78
N LEU A 31 16.35 -12.13 11.47
CA LEU A 31 15.54 -13.04 10.66
C LEU A 31 16.08 -14.46 10.69
N ARG A 32 17.41 -14.60 10.56
CA ARG A 32 18.05 -15.91 10.60
C ARG A 32 17.80 -16.60 11.94
N SER A 33 17.83 -15.85 13.04
CA SER A 33 17.57 -16.41 14.37
C SER A 33 16.13 -16.92 14.52
N ARG A 34 15.22 -16.46 13.65
CA ARG A 34 13.82 -16.90 13.63
C ARG A 34 13.53 -17.91 12.52
N GLY A 35 14.57 -18.44 11.88
CA GLY A 35 14.41 -19.37 10.77
C GLY A 35 13.89 -18.73 9.51
N ARG A 36 14.08 -17.43 9.34
CA ARG A 36 13.56 -16.67 8.21
C ARG A 36 14.70 -16.13 7.34
N SER A 37 14.34 -15.75 6.13
CA SER A 37 15.30 -15.31 5.11
C SER A 37 15.14 -13.82 4.83
N LEU A 38 16.25 -13.08 4.85
CA LEU A 38 16.24 -11.67 4.43
C LEU A 38 15.86 -11.55 2.96
N GLU A 39 16.27 -12.51 2.12
CA GLU A 39 15.93 -12.51 0.69
C GLU A 39 14.42 -12.48 0.47
N ALA A 40 13.68 -13.28 1.21
CA ALA A 40 12.22 -13.33 1.07
C ALA A 40 11.59 -12.01 1.48
N VAL A 41 12.09 -11.39 2.55
CA VAL A 41 11.59 -10.11 3.03
C VAL A 41 11.90 -9.00 2.02
N GLU A 42 13.11 -9.01 1.46
CA GLU A 42 13.50 -8.03 0.44
C GLU A 42 12.69 -8.20 -0.84
N ARG A 43 12.41 -9.43 -1.23
CA ARG A 43 11.61 -9.71 -2.44
C ARG A 43 10.21 -9.17 -2.29
N ALA A 44 9.60 -9.36 -1.12
CA ALA A 44 8.27 -8.82 -0.86
C ALA A 44 8.28 -7.29 -0.87
N HIS A 45 9.34 -6.69 -0.32
CA HIS A 45 9.51 -5.24 -0.34
C HIS A 45 9.62 -4.71 -1.77
N GLU A 46 10.46 -5.35 -2.59
CA GLU A 46 10.64 -4.96 -3.99
C GLU A 46 9.36 -5.07 -4.79
N SER A 47 8.57 -6.11 -4.53
CA SER A 47 7.28 -6.30 -5.17
C SER A 47 6.31 -5.16 -4.81
N HIS A 48 6.32 -4.73 -3.56
CA HIS A 48 5.50 -3.62 -3.10
C HIS A 48 5.94 -2.30 -3.77
N VAL A 49 7.24 -2.04 -3.82
CA VAL A 49 7.79 -0.84 -4.47
C VAL A 49 7.41 -0.83 -5.95
N ALA A 50 7.51 -1.97 -6.62
CA ALA A 50 7.13 -2.07 -8.03
C ALA A 50 5.63 -1.83 -8.24
N ALA A 51 4.79 -2.33 -7.34
CA ALA A 51 3.36 -2.10 -7.41
C ALA A 51 3.03 -0.62 -7.25
N LEU A 52 3.69 0.05 -6.30
CA LEU A 52 3.52 1.50 -6.10
C LEU A 52 3.92 2.28 -7.34
N ALA A 53 5.04 1.91 -7.96
CA ALA A 53 5.51 2.58 -9.17
C ALA A 53 4.49 2.45 -10.31
N ARG A 54 3.90 1.26 -10.47
CA ARG A 54 2.87 1.04 -11.49
C ARG A 54 1.62 1.87 -11.22
N VAL A 55 1.22 1.96 -9.97
CA VAL A 55 0.06 2.76 -9.57
C VAL A 55 0.30 4.23 -9.93
N ARG A 56 1.47 4.76 -9.57
CA ARG A 56 1.81 6.15 -9.85
C ARG A 56 1.87 6.43 -11.34
N ALA A 57 2.41 5.49 -12.11
CA ALA A 57 2.49 5.64 -13.57
C ALA A 57 1.10 5.62 -14.22
N GLY A 58 0.12 4.98 -13.57
CA GLY A 58 -1.24 4.90 -14.10
C GLY A 58 -2.14 6.08 -13.73
N ILE A 59 -1.68 6.99 -12.89
CA ILE A 59 -2.47 8.16 -12.52
C ILE A 59 -2.52 9.11 -13.71
N PRO A 60 -3.73 9.52 -14.15
CA PRO A 60 -3.83 10.41 -15.31
C PRO A 60 -3.16 11.76 -15.08
N GLU A 61 -2.65 12.34 -16.16
CA GLU A 61 -2.09 13.68 -16.10
C GLU A 61 -3.18 14.67 -15.67
N GLY A 62 -2.77 15.65 -14.91
CA GLY A 62 -3.71 16.65 -14.42
C GLY A 62 -4.39 16.30 -13.12
N TRP A 63 -4.29 15.04 -12.68
CA TRP A 63 -4.79 14.66 -11.36
C TRP A 63 -3.76 15.03 -10.30
N ALA A 64 -4.23 15.51 -9.16
CA ALA A 64 -3.37 15.62 -7.99
C ALA A 64 -3.17 14.24 -7.39
N SER A 65 -2.15 14.07 -6.59
CA SER A 65 -1.94 12.81 -5.86
C SER A 65 -1.49 13.09 -4.43
N ALA A 66 -1.83 12.19 -3.54
CA ALA A 66 -1.41 12.26 -2.15
C ALA A 66 -1.08 10.85 -1.68
N ASP A 67 -0.08 10.72 -0.84
CA ASP A 67 0.29 9.46 -0.21
C ASP A 67 -0.15 9.50 1.24
N VAL A 68 -0.81 8.44 1.68
CA VAL A 68 -1.26 8.32 3.07
C VAL A 68 -0.81 6.98 3.61
N SER A 69 -0.09 6.98 4.73
CA SER A 69 0.25 5.74 5.38
C SER A 69 -0.93 5.24 6.20
N ARG A 70 -0.98 3.94 6.46
CA ARG A 70 -2.03 3.34 7.27
C ARG A 70 -2.18 4.05 8.62
N GLU A 71 -1.08 4.48 9.20
CA GLU A 71 -1.08 5.15 10.50
C GLU A 71 -1.78 6.50 10.48
N SER A 72 -1.83 7.13 9.33
CA SER A 72 -2.42 8.46 9.19
C SER A 72 -3.87 8.45 8.71
N LEU A 73 -4.43 7.26 8.44
CA LEU A 73 -5.78 7.13 7.89
C LEU A 73 -6.84 7.83 8.73
N SER A 74 -6.77 7.68 10.05
CA SER A 74 -7.79 8.25 10.94
C SER A 74 -7.80 9.77 10.95
N ARG A 75 -6.73 10.39 10.46
CA ARG A 75 -6.59 11.85 10.44
C ARG A 75 -6.66 12.44 9.05
N PHE A 76 -6.74 11.60 8.03
CA PHE A 76 -6.75 12.07 6.65
C PHE A 76 -8.18 12.40 6.22
N LEU A 77 -8.36 13.54 5.56
CA LEU A 77 -9.65 13.97 5.05
C LEU A 77 -9.77 13.66 3.57
N PHE A 78 -10.61 12.70 3.25
CA PHE A 78 -10.88 12.34 1.86
C PHE A 78 -11.89 13.32 1.27
N ALA A 79 -11.59 13.80 0.06
CA ALA A 79 -12.53 14.66 -0.67
C ALA A 79 -13.52 13.78 -1.44
N PRO A 80 -14.74 14.29 -1.74
CA PRO A 80 -15.75 13.47 -2.43
C PRO A 80 -15.32 12.90 -3.77
N GLU A 81 -14.45 13.60 -4.49
CA GLU A 81 -13.98 13.17 -5.82
C GLU A 81 -12.71 12.33 -5.76
N ASP A 82 -12.19 12.03 -4.57
CA ASP A 82 -10.98 11.25 -4.47
C ASP A 82 -11.19 9.84 -4.97
N VAL A 83 -10.17 9.32 -5.67
CA VAL A 83 -10.08 7.90 -5.98
C VAL A 83 -9.02 7.33 -5.04
N ILE A 84 -9.41 6.39 -4.21
CA ILE A 84 -8.53 5.83 -3.20
C ILE A 84 -7.90 4.55 -3.75
N VAL A 85 -6.59 4.51 -3.83
CA VAL A 85 -5.86 3.34 -4.31
C VAL A 85 -5.11 2.74 -3.13
N VAL A 86 -5.47 1.52 -2.76
CA VAL A 86 -4.88 0.84 -1.63
C VAL A 86 -3.87 -0.18 -2.15
N VAL A 87 -2.60 -0.02 -1.80
CA VAL A 87 -1.56 -0.94 -2.20
C VAL A 87 -1.12 -1.75 -0.98
N GLY A 88 -1.42 -3.03 -1.01
CA GLY A 88 -1.08 -3.90 0.12
C GLY A 88 -2.00 -5.11 0.21
N PRO A 89 -2.00 -5.78 1.36
CA PRO A 89 -2.84 -6.96 1.57
C PRO A 89 -4.32 -6.58 1.69
N ASP A 90 -5.18 -7.57 1.48
CA ASP A 90 -6.64 -7.37 1.49
C ASP A 90 -7.15 -6.70 2.76
N GLY A 91 -6.54 -6.99 3.90
CA GLY A 91 -6.97 -6.38 5.16
C GLY A 91 -6.85 -4.87 5.17
N LEU A 92 -5.92 -4.33 4.39
CA LEU A 92 -5.74 -2.88 4.31
C LEU A 92 -6.93 -2.24 3.57
N VAL A 93 -7.45 -2.90 2.54
CA VAL A 93 -8.62 -2.42 1.81
C VAL A 93 -9.82 -2.29 2.76
N ALA A 94 -10.07 -3.32 3.56
CA ALA A 94 -11.16 -3.31 4.54
C ALA A 94 -10.98 -2.19 5.56
N ASN A 95 -9.74 -1.95 5.98
CA ASN A 95 -9.42 -0.89 6.92
C ASN A 95 -9.71 0.49 6.34
N VAL A 96 -9.30 0.71 5.09
CA VAL A 96 -9.51 1.98 4.41
C VAL A 96 -11.00 2.25 4.22
N ALA A 97 -11.78 1.23 3.92
CA ALA A 97 -13.21 1.36 3.69
C ALA A 97 -13.94 1.94 4.90
N LYS A 98 -13.40 1.78 6.10
CA LYS A 98 -13.99 2.35 7.31
C LYS A 98 -13.91 3.87 7.34
N TYR A 99 -12.95 4.45 6.66
CA TYR A 99 -12.71 5.89 6.67
C TYR A 99 -13.18 6.57 5.39
N ALA A 100 -13.49 5.79 4.36
CA ALA A 100 -13.95 6.32 3.09
C ALA A 100 -15.46 6.60 3.17
N GLY A 101 -15.91 7.62 2.44
CA GLY A 101 -17.33 7.88 2.22
C GLY A 101 -17.76 7.17 0.94
N ASP A 102 -18.24 7.94 -0.02
CA ASP A 102 -18.72 7.40 -1.31
C ASP A 102 -17.62 7.27 -2.35
N GLN A 103 -16.37 7.47 -1.97
CA GLN A 103 -15.25 7.42 -2.90
C GLN A 103 -15.05 6.00 -3.45
N VAL A 104 -14.54 5.94 -4.67
CA VAL A 104 -14.14 4.67 -5.28
C VAL A 104 -12.86 4.21 -4.59
N VAL A 105 -12.84 2.95 -4.16
CA VAL A 105 -11.68 2.33 -3.54
C VAL A 105 -11.18 1.21 -4.43
N VAL A 106 -9.92 1.28 -4.83
CA VAL A 106 -9.28 0.29 -5.71
C VAL A 106 -8.16 -0.39 -4.92
N GLY A 107 -8.23 -1.71 -4.81
CA GLY A 107 -7.19 -2.48 -4.15
C GLY A 107 -6.19 -3.02 -5.16
N VAL A 108 -4.90 -2.90 -4.86
CA VAL A 108 -3.81 -3.43 -5.66
C VAL A 108 -3.02 -4.39 -4.80
N ASN A 109 -2.95 -5.65 -5.22
CA ASN A 109 -2.20 -6.67 -4.49
C ASN A 109 -0.71 -6.57 -4.86
N SER A 110 0.14 -6.48 -3.84
CA SER A 110 1.58 -6.38 -4.03
C SER A 110 2.32 -7.68 -3.71
N VAL A 111 1.61 -8.77 -3.46
CA VAL A 111 2.23 -10.06 -3.13
C VAL A 111 2.92 -10.65 -4.36
N PRO A 112 4.19 -11.10 -4.23
CA PRO A 112 4.96 -11.57 -5.39
C PRO A 112 4.34 -12.74 -6.16
N GLN A 113 3.67 -13.65 -5.48
CA GLN A 113 3.06 -14.83 -6.11
C GLN A 113 1.76 -14.52 -6.83
N SER A 114 1.21 -13.34 -6.61
CA SER A 114 -0.03 -12.95 -7.27
C SER A 114 0.26 -12.35 -8.63
N ASN A 115 -0.72 -12.36 -9.50
CA ASN A 115 -0.61 -11.61 -10.74
C ASN A 115 -0.55 -10.13 -10.36
N ALA A 116 0.63 -9.56 -10.45
CA ALA A 116 0.84 -8.17 -10.12
C ALA A 116 -0.08 -7.31 -10.97
N GLY A 117 -0.78 -6.41 -10.34
CA GLY A 117 -1.69 -5.53 -11.04
C GLY A 117 -3.13 -5.99 -11.09
N VAL A 118 -3.48 -7.10 -10.41
CA VAL A 118 -4.89 -7.44 -10.26
C VAL A 118 -5.55 -6.37 -9.40
N LEU A 119 -6.55 -5.74 -9.94
CA LEU A 119 -7.27 -4.68 -9.25
C LEU A 119 -8.58 -5.23 -8.70
N VAL A 120 -8.80 -5.01 -7.43
CA VAL A 120 -10.09 -5.27 -6.81
C VAL A 120 -10.76 -3.94 -6.59
N ARG A 121 -11.90 -3.74 -7.22
CA ARG A 121 -12.63 -2.50 -7.13
C ARG A 121 -13.80 -2.66 -6.18
N CYS A 122 -13.84 -1.84 -5.14
CA CYS A 122 -14.95 -1.81 -4.21
C CYS A 122 -15.39 -0.39 -3.94
N THR A 123 -16.67 -0.25 -3.65
CA THR A 123 -17.20 1.00 -3.13
C THR A 123 -18.01 0.67 -1.88
N PRO A 124 -18.22 1.63 -0.98
CA PRO A 124 -19.03 1.37 0.20
C PRO A 124 -20.44 0.85 -0.12
N ASP A 125 -20.99 1.29 -1.23
CA ASP A 125 -22.34 0.93 -1.64
C ASP A 125 -22.47 -0.50 -2.17
N GLN A 126 -21.36 -1.12 -2.48
CA GLN A 126 -21.32 -2.47 -3.01
C GLN A 126 -20.98 -3.50 -1.95
N GLY A 127 -20.84 -3.05 -0.74
CA GLY A 127 -20.39 -3.79 0.44
C GLY A 127 -21.00 -5.13 0.65
#